data_cd6a2ed3404aeed72910ffe941024c11
#
_entry.id   cd6a2ed3404aeed72910ffe941024c11
#
_cell.length_a   1.000
_cell.length_b   1.000
_cell.length_c   1.000
_cell.angle_alpha   90.00
_cell.angle_beta   90.00
_cell.angle_gamma   90.00
#
_symmetry.space_group_name_H-M   'P 1'
#
loop_
_entity.id
_entity.type
_entity.pdbx_description
1 polymer ?
#
loop_
_entity_poly.entity_id
_entity_poly.type
_entity_poly.pdbx_seq_one_letter_code
_entity_poly.pdbx_strand_id
1 'polypeptide(L)'
;MSAASIWIGLAAAAVVATSASAQAAGSAAAGKALYEAKCGGCHSLDANRIGPRHRGLIGRKVASVSGFDYSDGLKKLGGVWTLARLDTWLQNPPAMAPGAKMFLTVPDPRQRHEIIAYLASVSKPAE
;
A
#
# COMPACT_ATOMS: atom_id res chain seq x y z
N MET A 1 -29.99 54.28 -27.88
CA MET A 1 -29.37 53.90 -26.59
C MET A 1 -29.38 52.41 -26.50
N SER A 2 -28.25 51.76 -26.83
CA SER A 2 -28.16 50.31 -26.88
C SER A 2 -27.48 49.79 -25.62
N ALA A 3 -28.17 48.95 -24.88
CA ALA A 3 -27.62 48.23 -23.75
C ALA A 3 -26.95 46.96 -24.24
N ALA A 4 -25.64 46.87 -24.11
CA ALA A 4 -24.87 45.65 -24.40
C ALA A 4 -24.90 44.74 -23.17
N SER A 5 -25.53 43.58 -23.31
CA SER A 5 -25.51 42.52 -22.30
C SER A 5 -24.20 41.73 -22.41
N ILE A 6 -23.38 41.81 -21.39
CA ILE A 6 -22.15 41.01 -21.30
C ILE A 6 -22.52 39.66 -20.67
N TRP A 7 -22.39 38.58 -21.45
CA TRP A 7 -22.47 37.22 -20.94
C TRP A 7 -21.09 36.80 -20.45
N ILE A 8 -20.91 36.69 -19.14
CA ILE A 8 -19.71 36.07 -18.56
C ILE A 8 -20.00 34.58 -18.47
N GLY A 9 -19.34 33.82 -19.34
CA GLY A 9 -19.42 32.38 -19.36
C GLY A 9 -18.67 31.79 -18.15
N LEU A 10 -19.36 31.04 -17.31
CA LEU A 10 -18.78 30.19 -16.30
C LEU A 10 -18.24 28.92 -16.97
N ALA A 11 -16.94 28.83 -17.10
CA ALA A 11 -16.27 27.59 -17.50
C ALA A 11 -15.08 27.36 -16.55
N ALA A 12 -15.32 26.69 -15.45
CA ALA A 12 -14.23 26.11 -14.64
C ALA A 12 -14.83 25.12 -13.64
N ALA A 13 -14.71 23.86 -13.87
CA ALA A 13 -14.58 22.80 -12.87
C ALA A 13 -14.63 21.38 -13.47
N ALA A 14 -13.59 20.93 -14.15
CA ALA A 14 -13.48 19.52 -14.56
C ALA A 14 -12.04 18.98 -14.66
N VAL A 15 -11.06 19.55 -13.96
CA VAL A 15 -9.64 19.16 -14.17
C VAL A 15 -9.00 18.42 -12.99
N VAL A 16 -9.64 18.37 -11.82
CA VAL A 16 -8.96 17.89 -10.61
C VAL A 16 -9.06 16.38 -10.38
N ALA A 17 -10.09 15.71 -10.89
CA ALA A 17 -10.31 14.28 -10.63
C ALA A 17 -9.37 13.33 -11.40
N THR A 18 -8.92 13.73 -12.57
CA THR A 18 -8.07 12.90 -13.45
C THR A 18 -6.63 12.78 -12.95
N SER A 19 -6.12 13.82 -12.32
CA SER A 19 -4.73 13.84 -11.86
C SER A 19 -4.46 12.89 -10.68
N ALA A 20 -5.38 12.80 -9.72
CA ALA A 20 -5.22 11.93 -8.55
C ALA A 20 -5.24 10.43 -8.90
N SER A 21 -6.13 10.02 -9.82
CA SER A 21 -6.22 8.63 -10.26
C SER A 21 -5.00 8.20 -11.07
N ALA A 22 -4.49 9.07 -11.96
CA ALA A 22 -3.29 8.80 -12.73
C ALA A 22 -2.04 8.74 -11.84
N GLN A 23 -1.97 9.57 -10.81
CA GLN A 23 -0.86 9.59 -9.84
C GLN A 23 -0.87 8.35 -8.95
N ALA A 24 -2.03 7.88 -8.49
CA ALA A 24 -2.18 6.64 -7.74
C ALA A 24 -1.80 5.41 -8.57
N ALA A 25 -2.20 5.35 -9.84
CA ALA A 25 -1.81 4.28 -10.77
C ALA A 25 -0.30 4.30 -11.06
N GLY A 26 0.31 5.50 -11.23
CA GLY A 26 1.76 5.66 -11.40
C GLY A 26 2.54 5.19 -10.16
N SER A 27 2.08 5.52 -8.95
CA SER A 27 2.68 5.07 -7.69
C SER A 27 2.59 3.55 -7.52
N ALA A 28 1.47 2.92 -7.90
CA ALA A 28 1.31 1.47 -7.84
C ALA A 28 2.23 0.75 -8.85
N ALA A 29 2.43 1.29 -10.05
CA ALA A 29 3.35 0.73 -11.04
C ALA A 29 4.81 0.79 -10.58
N ALA A 30 5.24 1.93 -10.03
CA ALA A 30 6.56 2.07 -9.41
C ALA A 30 6.72 1.14 -8.21
N GLY A 31 5.68 1.02 -7.39
CA GLY A 31 5.62 0.13 -6.24
C GLY A 31 5.74 -1.34 -6.60
N LYS A 32 5.19 -1.77 -7.74
CA LYS A 32 5.35 -3.13 -8.25
C LYS A 32 6.82 -3.48 -8.47
N ALA A 33 7.56 -2.62 -9.15
CA ALA A 33 8.99 -2.83 -9.40
C ALA A 33 9.80 -2.89 -8.09
N LEU A 34 9.51 -2.00 -7.15
CA LEU A 34 10.13 -2.00 -5.82
C LEU A 34 9.78 -3.25 -5.01
N TYR A 35 8.52 -3.68 -5.07
CA TYR A 35 8.07 -4.89 -4.40
C TYR A 35 8.80 -6.13 -4.94
N GLU A 36 8.89 -6.27 -6.23
CA GLU A 36 9.61 -7.39 -6.87
C GLU A 36 11.08 -7.40 -6.45
N ALA A 37 11.74 -6.23 -6.42
CA ALA A 37 13.15 -6.11 -6.07
C ALA A 37 13.43 -6.34 -4.58
N LYS A 38 12.59 -5.81 -3.69
CA LYS A 38 12.85 -5.78 -2.23
C LYS A 38 12.09 -6.84 -1.44
N CYS A 39 10.92 -7.25 -1.90
CA CYS A 39 10.02 -8.15 -1.18
C CYS A 39 9.92 -9.53 -1.86
N GLY A 40 10.10 -9.59 -3.17
CA GLY A 40 9.90 -10.80 -3.99
C GLY A 40 10.86 -11.96 -3.68
N GLY A 41 11.98 -11.70 -3.00
CA GLY A 41 12.88 -12.76 -2.54
C GLY A 41 12.27 -13.64 -1.44
N CYS A 42 11.39 -13.07 -0.62
CA CYS A 42 10.80 -13.75 0.54
C CYS A 42 9.27 -13.90 0.44
N HIS A 43 8.61 -13.05 -0.31
CA HIS A 43 7.16 -13.02 -0.45
C HIS A 43 6.70 -13.24 -1.89
N SER A 44 5.47 -13.72 -2.02
CA SER A 44 4.70 -13.63 -3.27
C SER A 44 3.27 -13.19 -2.97
N LEU A 45 2.51 -12.87 -4.01
CA LEU A 45 1.12 -12.46 -3.83
C LEU A 45 0.22 -13.63 -3.41
N ASP A 46 0.43 -14.81 -3.97
CA ASP A 46 -0.56 -15.89 -3.93
C ASP A 46 -0.12 -17.12 -3.14
N ALA A 47 1.14 -17.18 -2.72
CA ALA A 47 1.68 -18.31 -1.97
C ALA A 47 2.51 -17.87 -0.76
N ASN A 48 2.41 -18.64 0.32
CA ASN A 48 3.35 -18.53 1.43
C ASN A 48 4.72 -19.03 0.98
N ARG A 49 5.75 -18.29 1.36
CA ARG A 49 7.15 -18.65 1.13
C ARG A 49 7.93 -18.45 2.42
N ILE A 50 9.08 -17.78 2.40
CA ILE A 50 9.80 -17.36 3.63
C ILE A 50 8.89 -16.44 4.46
N GLY A 51 8.18 -15.51 3.79
CA GLY A 51 7.11 -14.71 4.37
C GLY A 51 5.72 -15.14 3.89
N PRO A 52 4.65 -14.63 4.54
CA PRO A 52 3.27 -14.93 4.15
C PRO A 52 2.91 -14.27 2.81
N ARG A 53 1.90 -14.82 2.14
CA ARG A 53 1.33 -14.24 0.91
C ARG A 53 0.76 -12.86 1.15
N HIS A 54 0.84 -11.99 0.14
CA HIS A 54 0.49 -10.57 0.28
C HIS A 54 -0.80 -10.13 -0.44
N ARG A 55 -1.38 -10.92 -1.35
CA ARG A 55 -2.66 -10.54 -1.95
C ARG A 55 -3.73 -10.40 -0.88
N GLY A 56 -4.43 -9.27 -0.88
CA GLY A 56 -5.41 -8.95 0.13
C GLY A 56 -4.83 -8.52 1.49
N LEU A 57 -3.57 -8.06 1.53
CA LEU A 57 -2.91 -7.66 2.78
C LEU A 57 -3.59 -6.48 3.47
N ILE A 58 -3.93 -5.43 2.73
CA ILE A 58 -4.60 -4.27 3.32
C ILE A 58 -6.01 -4.64 3.75
N GLY A 59 -6.31 -4.39 5.02
CA GLY A 59 -7.57 -4.79 5.67
C GLY A 59 -7.56 -6.19 6.28
N ARG A 60 -6.50 -6.98 6.06
CA ARG A 60 -6.33 -8.30 6.65
C ARG A 60 -5.98 -8.20 8.13
N LYS A 61 -6.54 -9.09 8.94
CA LYS A 61 -6.12 -9.26 10.33
C LYS A 61 -4.63 -9.64 10.38
N VAL A 62 -3.89 -9.00 11.29
CA VAL A 62 -2.47 -9.29 11.50
C VAL A 62 -2.28 -10.74 11.91
N ALA A 63 -1.25 -11.39 11.39
CA ALA A 63 -0.89 -12.79 11.66
C ALA A 63 -2.02 -13.80 11.38
N SER A 64 -2.80 -13.62 10.31
CA SER A 64 -4.01 -14.40 10.07
C SER A 64 -3.97 -15.30 8.83
N VAL A 65 -2.89 -15.29 8.05
CA VAL A 65 -2.80 -16.18 6.88
C VAL A 65 -2.70 -17.63 7.34
N SER A 66 -3.61 -18.45 6.82
CA SER A 66 -3.64 -19.86 7.13
C SER A 66 -2.36 -20.58 6.68
N GLY A 67 -1.85 -21.46 7.53
CA GLY A 67 -0.68 -22.29 7.21
C GLY A 67 0.67 -21.55 7.26
N PHE A 68 0.72 -20.32 7.77
CA PHE A 68 1.97 -19.58 7.98
C PHE A 68 2.33 -19.51 9.46
N ASP A 69 3.58 -19.80 9.78
CA ASP A 69 4.11 -19.73 11.15
C ASP A 69 4.66 -18.33 11.45
N TYR A 70 3.83 -17.52 12.07
CA TYR A 70 4.19 -16.16 12.49
C TYR A 70 5.02 -16.13 13.77
N SER A 71 5.85 -15.10 13.94
CA SER A 71 6.51 -14.79 15.21
C SER A 71 5.50 -14.49 16.31
N ASP A 72 5.84 -14.76 17.56
CA ASP A 72 4.99 -14.45 18.71
C ASP A 72 4.74 -12.95 18.84
N GLY A 73 5.74 -12.12 18.54
CA GLY A 73 5.60 -10.68 18.54
C GLY A 73 4.53 -10.20 17.56
N LEU A 74 4.49 -10.76 16.34
CA LEU A 74 3.50 -10.40 15.34
C LEU A 74 2.10 -10.91 15.72
N LYS A 75 2.00 -12.12 16.27
CA LYS A 75 0.73 -12.65 16.80
C LYS A 75 0.13 -11.76 17.90
N LYS A 76 0.98 -11.20 18.78
CA LYS A 76 0.57 -10.31 19.87
C LYS A 76 0.18 -8.91 19.40
N LEU A 77 0.64 -8.48 18.23
CA LEU A 77 0.39 -7.13 17.73
C LEU A 77 -1.10 -6.84 17.53
N GLY A 78 -1.86 -7.81 17.04
CA GLY A 78 -3.31 -7.70 16.83
C GLY A 78 -3.71 -6.65 15.80
N GLY A 79 -5.03 -6.47 15.64
CA GLY A 79 -5.60 -5.50 14.71
C GLY A 79 -5.52 -5.93 13.26
N VAL A 80 -5.69 -4.99 12.35
CA VAL A 80 -5.65 -5.20 10.90
C VAL A 80 -4.54 -4.37 10.26
N TRP A 81 -4.06 -4.81 9.09
CA TRP A 81 -3.11 -4.04 8.29
C TRP A 81 -3.81 -2.86 7.63
N THR A 82 -3.57 -1.67 8.17
CA THR A 82 -3.92 -0.41 7.53
C THR A 82 -2.71 0.13 6.76
N LEU A 83 -2.92 1.12 5.89
CA LEU A 83 -1.83 1.79 5.18
C LEU A 83 -0.80 2.37 6.17
N ALA A 84 -1.27 3.03 7.23
CA ALA A 84 -0.41 3.62 8.25
C ALA A 84 0.38 2.58 9.05
N ARG A 85 -0.24 1.46 9.42
CA ARG A 85 0.45 0.38 10.14
C ARG A 85 1.50 -0.30 9.27
N LEU A 86 1.21 -0.46 7.99
CA LEU A 86 2.19 -1.02 7.06
C LEU A 86 3.38 -0.07 6.84
N ASP A 87 3.15 1.24 6.80
CA ASP A 87 4.24 2.21 6.75
C ASP A 87 5.15 2.11 7.98
N THR A 88 4.58 2.02 9.17
CA THR A 88 5.34 1.81 10.42
C THR A 88 6.10 0.48 10.40
N TRP A 89 5.47 -0.59 9.95
CA TRP A 89 6.09 -1.91 9.83
C TRP A 89 7.32 -1.88 8.93
N LEU A 90 7.22 -1.27 7.75
CA LEU A 90 8.31 -1.19 6.79
C LEU A 90 9.48 -0.31 7.24
N GLN A 91 9.28 0.55 8.23
CA GLN A 91 10.36 1.33 8.82
C GLN A 91 11.29 0.47 9.67
N ASN A 92 10.71 -0.37 10.52
CA ASN A 92 11.47 -1.27 11.40
C ASN A 92 10.56 -2.37 11.96
N PRO A 93 10.46 -3.53 11.31
CA PRO A 93 9.61 -4.61 11.78
C PRO A 93 9.91 -5.09 13.21
N PRO A 94 11.19 -5.31 13.62
CA PRO A 94 11.48 -5.72 14.98
C PRO A 94 11.10 -4.69 16.06
N ALA A 95 11.12 -3.41 15.75
CA ALA A 95 10.69 -2.37 16.69
C ALA A 95 9.17 -2.38 16.89
N MET A 96 8.40 -2.67 15.83
CA MET A 96 6.95 -2.75 15.90
C MET A 96 6.46 -4.05 16.54
N ALA A 97 7.13 -5.16 16.27
CA ALA A 97 6.82 -6.48 16.83
C ALA A 97 8.11 -7.16 17.30
N PRO A 98 8.50 -7.02 18.55
CA PRO A 98 9.71 -7.65 19.08
C PRO A 98 9.74 -9.15 18.82
N GLY A 99 10.86 -9.64 18.29
CA GLY A 99 10.99 -11.03 17.85
C GLY A 99 10.51 -11.30 16.42
N ALA A 100 10.17 -10.26 15.65
CA ALA A 100 9.80 -10.40 14.24
C ALA A 100 10.87 -11.16 13.46
N LYS A 101 10.41 -12.05 12.58
CA LYS A 101 11.28 -12.82 11.67
C LYS A 101 11.69 -12.03 10.41
N MET A 102 11.05 -10.91 10.15
CA MET A 102 11.36 -10.00 9.05
C MET A 102 12.28 -8.88 9.55
N PHE A 103 13.43 -8.73 8.90
CA PHE A 103 14.44 -7.73 9.27
C PHE A 103 14.62 -6.64 8.21
N LEU A 104 14.02 -6.81 7.02
CA LEU A 104 14.10 -5.81 5.96
C LEU A 104 13.46 -4.51 6.41
N THR A 105 14.15 -3.40 6.15
CA THR A 105 13.64 -2.05 6.36
C THR A 105 13.61 -1.29 5.03
N VAL A 106 12.68 -0.36 4.90
CA VAL A 106 12.59 0.56 3.76
C VAL A 106 12.67 1.99 4.33
N PRO A 107 13.89 2.55 4.45
CA PRO A 107 14.09 3.87 5.09
C PRO A 107 13.47 5.03 4.31
N ASP A 108 13.49 4.95 2.98
CA ASP A 108 12.96 6.00 2.11
C ASP A 108 11.43 6.04 2.18
N PRO A 109 10.82 7.14 2.66
CA PRO A 109 9.38 7.26 2.78
C PRO A 109 8.66 7.22 1.43
N ARG A 110 9.29 7.69 0.36
CA ARG A 110 8.72 7.63 -0.98
C ARG A 110 8.61 6.18 -1.46
N GLN A 111 9.67 5.40 -1.28
CA GLN A 111 9.66 3.98 -1.64
C GLN A 111 8.61 3.20 -0.83
N ARG A 112 8.47 3.49 0.47
CA ARG A 112 7.39 2.88 1.28
C ARG A 112 6.01 3.21 0.73
N HIS A 113 5.78 4.49 0.40
CA HIS A 113 4.52 4.93 -0.18
C HIS A 113 4.19 4.19 -1.48
N GLU A 114 5.16 4.05 -2.38
CA GLU A 114 4.99 3.35 -3.65
C GLU A 114 4.71 1.85 -3.45
N ILE A 115 5.45 1.17 -2.58
CA ILE A 115 5.21 -0.24 -2.22
C ILE A 115 3.81 -0.42 -1.64
N ILE A 116 3.41 0.44 -0.72
CA ILE A 116 2.09 0.40 -0.08
C ILE A 116 0.97 0.64 -1.09
N ALA A 117 1.15 1.57 -2.04
CA ALA A 117 0.21 1.80 -3.12
C ALA A 117 0.01 0.55 -3.98
N TYR A 118 1.09 -0.16 -4.30
CA TYR A 118 1.02 -1.43 -5.02
C TYR A 118 0.28 -2.50 -4.20
N LEU A 119 0.64 -2.70 -2.94
CA LEU A 119 -0.03 -3.67 -2.07
C LEU A 119 -1.52 -3.36 -1.88
N ALA A 120 -1.88 -2.08 -1.78
CA ALA A 120 -3.27 -1.66 -1.76
C ALA A 120 -4.01 -2.01 -3.06
N SER A 121 -3.36 -1.84 -4.21
CA SER A 121 -3.94 -2.18 -5.52
C SER A 121 -4.25 -3.67 -5.68
N VAL A 122 -3.43 -4.55 -5.09
CA VAL A 122 -3.64 -6.01 -5.12
C VAL A 122 -4.44 -6.54 -3.93
N SER A 123 -4.92 -5.66 -3.07
CA SER A 123 -5.78 -6.00 -1.93
C SER A 123 -7.26 -5.78 -2.21
N LYS A 124 -7.60 -5.07 -3.26
CA LYS A 124 -8.99 -4.90 -3.69
C LYS A 124 -9.53 -6.19 -4.30
N PRO A 125 -10.83 -6.51 -4.11
CA PRO A 125 -11.46 -7.58 -4.88
C PRO A 125 -11.30 -7.33 -6.38
N ALA A 126 -11.13 -8.39 -7.16
CA ALA A 126 -11.24 -8.30 -8.62
C ALA A 126 -12.68 -7.89 -8.97
N GLU A 127 -12.84 -6.84 -9.79
CA GLU A 127 -14.13 -6.41 -10.34
C GLU A 127 -14.62 -7.42 -11.38
#